data_edede28c9fbf2ce46ce861b9b351a2be
#
_entry.id   edede28c9fbf2ce46ce861b9b351a2be
#
_cell.length_a   1.000
_cell.length_b   1.000
_cell.length_c   1.000
_cell.angle_alpha   90.00
_cell.angle_beta   90.00
_cell.angle_gamma   90.00
#
_symmetry.space_group_name_H-M   'P 1'
#
loop_
_entity.id
_entity.type
_entity.pdbx_description
1 polymer ?
#
loop_
_entity_poly.entity_id
_entity_poly.type
_entity_poly.pdbx_seq_one_letter_code
_entity_poly.pdbx_strand_id
1 'polypeptide(L)'
;HKIQYIFRYIMNNRRDFLKKVALAGTSAVIGSQIEALGSNGVSSSFSGTSEGGGLIVPKSNGLKITGTFLDEISHDIPHQNWGEKEWDRDFRYMKAIGIDTVILIRSGYKKFITYPSKYLLSKGCYMPSVDLVDMFLRLAEKYGMKFWFGLYDSGKFWETRDMTYEIEHNKYVIDEVWKNYGKYKSFGGWYISGEISRQTKGAIDAFRAMGKQCKDVSGGLPTFISPWIDGKKAVQASSGRLTKAESISVETHEREWNEIFDGIHDVVDACAFQDGHIDY
;
A
#
# COMPACT_ATOMS: atom_id res chain seq x y z
N HIS A 1 1.91 -5.71 -13.90
CA HIS A 1 2.57 -5.34 -12.63
C HIS A 1 2.30 -3.86 -12.35
N LYS A 2 1.38 -3.57 -11.45
CA LYS A 2 1.19 -2.20 -10.94
C LYS A 2 2.28 -1.95 -9.89
N ILE A 3 3.33 -1.23 -10.26
CA ILE A 3 4.30 -0.70 -9.30
C ILE A 3 3.64 0.54 -8.70
N GLN A 4 3.28 0.47 -7.43
CA GLN A 4 2.79 1.63 -6.69
C GLN A 4 3.98 2.35 -6.07
N TYR A 5 4.09 3.66 -6.32
CA TYR A 5 5.15 4.50 -5.79
C TYR A 5 4.81 4.95 -4.37
N ILE A 6 5.68 4.68 -3.41
CA ILE A 6 5.50 5.09 -2.03
C ILE A 6 6.51 6.20 -1.71
N PHE A 7 5.99 7.39 -1.40
CA PHE A 7 6.77 8.49 -0.89
C PHE A 7 6.72 8.50 0.64
N ARG A 8 7.86 8.35 1.30
CA ARG A 8 7.96 8.46 2.75
C ARG A 8 8.10 9.93 3.13
N TYR A 9 7.07 10.48 3.75
CA TYR A 9 7.11 11.80 4.33
C TYR A 9 6.86 11.71 5.84
N ILE A 10 7.82 12.18 6.64
CA ILE A 10 7.60 12.41 8.07
C ILE A 10 6.95 13.80 8.16
N MET A 11 5.73 13.85 8.66
CA MET A 11 4.97 15.09 8.79
C MET A 11 5.36 15.79 10.09
N ASN A 12 5.95 16.97 9.99
CA ASN A 12 6.18 17.83 11.16
C ASN A 12 5.05 18.86 11.36
N ASN A 13 4.30 19.17 10.30
CA ASN A 13 3.10 19.99 10.35
C ASN A 13 2.29 19.91 9.05
N ARG A 14 1.01 20.34 9.10
CA ARG A 14 0.04 20.33 7.99
C ARG A 14 0.57 21.03 6.72
N ARG A 15 1.19 22.20 6.88
CA ARG A 15 1.62 23.02 5.74
C ARG A 15 2.74 22.37 4.93
N ASP A 16 3.63 21.64 5.58
CA ASP A 16 4.70 20.90 4.94
C ASP A 16 4.18 19.62 4.26
N PHE A 17 3.16 18.98 4.84
CA PHE A 17 2.47 17.86 4.23
C PHE A 17 1.82 18.25 2.90
N LEU A 18 1.00 19.30 2.89
CA LEU A 18 0.28 19.75 1.69
C LEU A 18 1.23 20.19 0.55
N LYS A 19 2.33 20.88 0.90
CA LYS A 19 3.36 21.23 -0.09
C LYS A 19 4.02 19.99 -0.71
N LYS A 20 4.24 18.94 0.08
CA LYS A 20 4.89 17.71 -0.34
C LYS A 20 3.97 16.83 -1.18
N VAL A 21 2.66 16.78 -0.85
CA VAL A 21 1.64 16.10 -1.66
C VAL A 21 1.48 16.76 -3.03
N ALA A 22 1.43 18.10 -3.08
CA ALA A 22 1.38 18.84 -4.34
C ALA A 22 2.62 18.59 -5.22
N LEU A 23 3.81 18.45 -4.60
CA LEU A 23 5.06 18.15 -5.32
C LEU A 23 5.09 16.71 -5.86
N ALA A 24 4.50 15.75 -5.14
CA ALA A 24 4.41 14.36 -5.58
C ALA A 24 3.48 14.19 -6.78
N GLY A 25 2.36 14.92 -6.82
CA GLY A 25 1.44 14.91 -7.96
C GLY A 25 2.07 15.42 -9.27
N THR A 26 2.99 16.39 -9.18
CA THR A 26 3.70 16.90 -10.37
C THR A 26 4.83 15.98 -10.85
N SER A 27 5.39 15.16 -9.97
CA SER A 27 6.48 14.23 -10.33
C SER A 27 5.99 12.97 -11.05
N ALA A 28 4.75 12.54 -10.81
CA ALA A 28 4.15 11.41 -11.52
C ALA A 28 3.94 11.71 -13.02
N VAL A 29 3.66 12.97 -13.37
CA VAL A 29 3.48 13.42 -14.76
C VAL A 29 4.81 13.38 -15.55
N ILE A 30 5.95 13.53 -14.89
CA ILE A 30 7.26 13.53 -15.56
C ILE A 30 7.75 12.09 -15.85
N GLY A 31 7.34 11.12 -15.03
CA GLY A 31 7.72 9.71 -15.24
C GLY A 31 7.09 9.06 -16.47
N SER A 32 5.86 9.44 -16.83
CA SER A 32 5.14 8.86 -17.97
C SER A 32 5.66 9.36 -19.34
N GLN A 33 6.31 10.52 -19.40
CA GLN A 33 6.89 11.03 -20.65
C GLN A 33 8.22 10.37 -21.04
N ILE A 34 8.90 9.68 -20.13
CA ILE A 34 10.16 9.01 -20.40
C ILE A 34 9.96 7.65 -21.11
N GLU A 35 8.83 6.96 -20.86
CA GLU A 35 8.54 5.70 -21.55
C GLU A 35 8.12 5.88 -23.02
N ALA A 36 7.55 7.03 -23.39
CA ALA A 36 7.15 7.32 -24.77
C ALA A 36 8.33 7.64 -25.72
N LEU A 37 9.52 7.90 -25.22
CA LEU A 37 10.71 8.22 -25.99
C LEU A 37 11.63 7.02 -26.24
N GLY A 38 11.31 5.83 -25.71
CA GLY A 38 12.15 4.62 -25.78
C GLY A 38 11.90 3.66 -26.95
N SER A 39 10.98 3.95 -27.89
CA SER A 39 10.57 2.99 -28.93
C SER A 39 11.15 3.21 -30.32
N ASN A 40 12.30 3.85 -30.45
CA ASN A 40 13.01 3.86 -31.72
C ASN A 40 14.35 3.11 -31.62
N GLY A 41 14.39 2.01 -32.38
CA GLY A 41 15.39 0.98 -32.33
C GLY A 41 16.84 1.43 -32.55
N VAL A 42 17.72 0.85 -31.72
CA VAL A 42 19.10 0.61 -32.06
C VAL A 42 19.40 -0.85 -31.74
N SER A 43 19.51 -1.65 -32.79
CA SER A 43 20.10 -2.99 -32.71
C SER A 43 21.59 -2.86 -32.44
N SER A 44 22.08 -3.25 -31.27
CA SER A 44 23.50 -3.51 -31.07
C SER A 44 23.71 -4.97 -30.72
N SER A 45 24.45 -5.63 -31.59
CA SER A 45 24.97 -6.97 -31.49
C SER A 45 25.74 -7.20 -30.19
N PHE A 46 25.29 -8.13 -29.36
CA PHE A 46 26.04 -8.65 -28.23
C PHE A 46 26.90 -9.82 -28.69
N SER A 47 28.23 -9.65 -28.68
CA SER A 47 29.18 -10.74 -28.66
C SER A 47 29.82 -10.86 -27.28
N GLY A 48 29.68 -12.05 -26.71
CA GLY A 48 30.03 -12.64 -25.47
C GLY A 48 31.22 -12.20 -24.63
N THR A 49 31.15 -12.50 -23.40
CA THR A 49 31.87 -13.51 -22.61
C THR A 49 31.49 -13.37 -21.15
N SER A 50 31.25 -14.50 -20.52
CA SER A 50 30.91 -14.69 -19.10
C SER A 50 32.02 -14.20 -18.18
N GLU A 51 31.64 -13.40 -17.15
CA GLU A 51 32.08 -13.54 -15.77
C GLU A 51 31.53 -12.39 -14.91
N GLY A 52 30.84 -12.73 -13.80
CA GLY A 52 30.54 -11.79 -12.72
C GLY A 52 29.47 -10.75 -13.01
N GLY A 53 28.23 -11.17 -13.28
CA GLY A 53 27.10 -10.27 -13.53
C GLY A 53 26.61 -9.56 -12.25
N GLY A 54 27.30 -8.52 -11.82
CA GLY A 54 26.74 -7.53 -10.93
C GLY A 54 25.70 -6.72 -11.72
N LEU A 55 24.45 -6.66 -11.21
CA LEU A 55 23.41 -5.79 -11.72
C LEU A 55 23.93 -4.35 -11.72
N ILE A 56 24.17 -3.78 -12.92
CA ILE A 56 24.49 -2.36 -13.07
C ILE A 56 23.19 -1.60 -12.81
N VAL A 57 23.02 -1.14 -11.58
CA VAL A 57 21.92 -0.20 -11.25
C VAL A 57 22.31 1.16 -11.82
N PRO A 58 21.52 1.74 -12.73
CA PRO A 58 21.81 3.08 -13.24
C PRO A 58 21.88 4.08 -12.09
N LYS A 59 22.89 4.95 -12.07
CA LYS A 59 22.91 6.11 -11.18
C LYS A 59 21.75 7.02 -11.54
N SER A 60 20.60 6.85 -10.87
CA SER A 60 19.49 7.78 -11.00
C SER A 60 19.73 8.98 -10.06
N ASN A 61 19.81 10.18 -10.60
CA ASN A 61 19.73 11.42 -9.82
C ASN A 61 18.27 11.73 -9.41
N GLY A 62 17.39 10.73 -9.44
CA GLY A 62 15.97 10.84 -9.23
C GLY A 62 15.47 10.22 -7.93
N LEU A 63 14.18 10.30 -7.73
CA LEU A 63 13.45 9.65 -6.63
C LEU A 63 13.69 8.14 -6.66
N LYS A 64 13.99 7.57 -5.50
CA LYS A 64 14.15 6.12 -5.34
C LYS A 64 12.84 5.52 -4.87
N ILE A 65 12.43 4.43 -5.50
CA ILE A 65 11.34 3.59 -4.99
C ILE A 65 11.96 2.71 -3.92
N THR A 66 11.48 2.85 -2.67
CA THR A 66 11.99 2.10 -1.52
C THR A 66 10.95 1.22 -0.86
N GLY A 67 9.71 1.27 -1.32
CA GLY A 67 8.62 0.46 -0.79
C GLY A 67 7.78 -0.19 -1.88
N THR A 68 7.17 -1.32 -1.55
CA THR A 68 6.23 -2.03 -2.42
C THR A 68 5.11 -2.68 -1.62
N PHE A 69 3.96 -2.88 -2.27
CA PHE A 69 2.88 -3.68 -1.72
C PHE A 69 3.04 -5.15 -2.06
N LEU A 70 2.64 -6.01 -1.12
CA LEU A 70 2.42 -7.44 -1.32
C LEU A 70 0.92 -7.71 -1.24
N ASP A 71 0.39 -8.44 -2.20
CA ASP A 71 -1.00 -8.89 -2.20
C ASP A 71 -1.05 -10.40 -2.41
N GLU A 72 -1.53 -11.13 -1.41
CA GLU A 72 -1.67 -12.59 -1.43
C GLU A 72 -3.12 -13.07 -1.54
N ILE A 73 -4.06 -12.14 -1.51
CA ILE A 73 -5.48 -12.48 -1.39
C ILE A 73 -6.26 -12.14 -2.66
N SER A 74 -5.85 -11.12 -3.40
CA SER A 74 -6.55 -10.74 -4.62
C SER A 74 -6.41 -11.81 -5.70
N HIS A 75 -7.52 -12.16 -6.31
CA HIS A 75 -7.64 -13.27 -7.28
C HIS A 75 -6.90 -13.05 -8.60
N ASP A 76 -6.43 -11.85 -8.85
CA ASP A 76 -5.69 -11.45 -10.05
C ASP A 76 -4.17 -11.49 -9.86
N ILE A 77 -3.69 -11.97 -8.72
CA ILE A 77 -2.26 -12.07 -8.41
C ILE A 77 -1.72 -13.45 -8.74
N PRO A 78 -0.64 -13.57 -9.53
CA PRO A 78 -0.18 -14.87 -10.04
C PRO A 78 0.60 -15.73 -9.03
N HIS A 79 0.95 -15.21 -7.86
CA HIS A 79 1.82 -15.89 -6.88
C HIS A 79 1.11 -16.48 -5.65
N GLN A 80 -0.20 -16.63 -5.70
CA GLN A 80 -1.01 -17.18 -4.59
C GLN A 80 -0.57 -18.58 -4.11
N ASN A 81 0.18 -19.32 -4.92
CA ASN A 81 0.69 -20.65 -4.59
C ASN A 81 2.18 -20.67 -4.22
N TRP A 82 2.78 -19.51 -3.95
CA TRP A 82 4.17 -19.45 -3.57
C TRP A 82 4.37 -19.96 -2.14
N GLY A 83 5.42 -20.76 -1.97
CA GLY A 83 5.93 -21.17 -0.66
C GLY A 83 7.04 -20.24 -0.17
N GLU A 84 7.61 -20.59 0.99
CA GLU A 84 8.69 -19.81 1.61
C GLU A 84 9.92 -19.64 0.69
N LYS A 85 10.22 -20.63 -0.13
CA LYS A 85 11.36 -20.57 -1.06
C LYS A 85 11.18 -19.50 -2.16
N GLU A 86 9.98 -19.39 -2.70
CA GLU A 86 9.65 -18.39 -3.71
C GLU A 86 9.65 -16.99 -3.10
N TRP A 87 9.02 -16.83 -1.94
CA TRP A 87 9.01 -15.58 -1.20
C TRP A 87 10.39 -15.14 -0.74
N ASP A 88 11.23 -16.05 -0.24
CA ASP A 88 12.61 -15.74 0.14
C ASP A 88 13.41 -15.18 -1.06
N ARG A 89 13.22 -15.79 -2.24
CA ARG A 89 13.83 -15.30 -3.48
C ARG A 89 13.33 -13.91 -3.86
N ASP A 90 12.02 -13.66 -3.71
CA ASP A 90 11.41 -12.38 -4.05
C ASP A 90 11.89 -11.26 -3.09
N PHE A 91 11.90 -11.51 -1.78
CA PHE A 91 12.46 -10.56 -0.80
C PHE A 91 13.92 -10.21 -1.09
N ARG A 92 14.71 -11.20 -1.48
CA ARG A 92 16.10 -10.98 -1.90
C ARG A 92 16.19 -10.06 -3.12
N TYR A 93 15.34 -10.27 -4.13
CA TYR A 93 15.32 -9.42 -5.32
C TYR A 93 14.80 -8.01 -5.01
N MET A 94 13.74 -7.87 -4.23
CA MET A 94 13.27 -6.57 -3.76
C MET A 94 14.40 -5.80 -3.06
N LYS A 95 15.12 -6.46 -2.16
CA LYS A 95 16.27 -5.82 -1.49
C LYS A 95 17.38 -5.42 -2.45
N ALA A 96 17.71 -6.26 -3.43
CA ALA A 96 18.74 -5.99 -4.42
C ALA A 96 18.45 -4.77 -5.28
N ILE A 97 17.19 -4.48 -5.60
CA ILE A 97 16.77 -3.30 -6.36
C ILE A 97 16.54 -2.07 -5.48
N GLY A 98 16.77 -2.15 -4.17
CA GLY A 98 16.71 -1.01 -3.25
C GLY A 98 15.38 -0.87 -2.49
N ILE A 99 14.50 -1.85 -2.53
CA ILE A 99 13.30 -1.89 -1.68
C ILE A 99 13.74 -2.20 -0.24
N ASP A 100 13.35 -1.38 0.70
CA ASP A 100 13.61 -1.54 2.13
C ASP A 100 12.32 -1.71 2.96
N THR A 101 11.17 -1.51 2.33
CA THR A 101 9.87 -1.57 2.97
C THR A 101 8.88 -2.39 2.14
N VAL A 102 8.26 -3.39 2.77
CA VAL A 102 7.19 -4.18 2.18
C VAL A 102 5.90 -3.95 2.96
N ILE A 103 4.80 -3.79 2.26
CA ILE A 103 3.49 -3.48 2.84
C ILE A 103 2.52 -4.57 2.42
N LEU A 104 2.00 -5.32 3.37
CA LEU A 104 0.90 -6.23 3.10
C LEU A 104 -0.36 -5.39 2.85
N ILE A 105 -0.94 -5.49 1.65
CA ILE A 105 -2.07 -4.64 1.27
C ILE A 105 -3.30 -4.87 2.16
N ARG A 106 -3.51 -6.13 2.59
CA ARG A 106 -4.55 -6.54 3.53
C ARG A 106 -4.20 -7.87 4.17
N SER A 107 -4.46 -8.00 5.45
CA SER A 107 -4.27 -9.27 6.18
C SER A 107 -5.38 -10.28 5.93
N GLY A 108 -6.47 -9.87 5.34
CA GLY A 108 -7.57 -10.71 4.94
C GLY A 108 -8.59 -9.95 4.10
N TYR A 109 -9.33 -10.69 3.29
CA TYR A 109 -10.45 -10.19 2.51
C TYR A 109 -11.63 -11.16 2.61
N LYS A 110 -12.74 -10.70 3.15
CA LYS A 110 -13.92 -11.53 3.44
C LYS A 110 -13.52 -12.75 4.28
N LYS A 111 -13.59 -13.97 3.73
CA LYS A 111 -13.26 -15.21 4.46
C LYS A 111 -11.81 -15.65 4.32
N PHE A 112 -11.03 -15.06 3.40
CA PHE A 112 -9.63 -15.41 3.20
C PHE A 112 -8.74 -14.54 4.09
N ILE A 113 -7.81 -15.18 4.82
CA ILE A 113 -6.91 -14.51 5.76
C ILE A 113 -5.48 -15.01 5.56
N THR A 114 -4.50 -14.18 5.88
CA THR A 114 -3.07 -14.46 5.68
C THR A 114 -2.36 -15.03 6.92
N TYR A 115 -3.04 -15.10 8.05
CA TYR A 115 -2.51 -15.60 9.31
C TYR A 115 -3.62 -16.25 10.14
N PRO A 116 -3.30 -17.16 11.09
CA PRO A 116 -4.29 -17.92 11.85
C PRO A 116 -4.93 -17.08 12.98
N SER A 117 -5.68 -16.03 12.62
CA SER A 117 -6.39 -15.17 13.55
C SER A 117 -7.48 -15.94 14.29
N LYS A 118 -7.39 -16.01 15.62
CA LYS A 118 -8.44 -16.64 16.45
C LYS A 118 -9.78 -15.92 16.30
N TYR A 119 -9.72 -14.58 16.27
CA TYR A 119 -10.91 -13.77 16.10
C TYR A 119 -11.59 -14.00 14.76
N LEU A 120 -10.86 -13.89 13.64
CA LEU A 120 -11.43 -14.04 12.30
C LEU A 120 -11.91 -15.47 12.03
N LEU A 121 -11.21 -16.48 12.54
CA LEU A 121 -11.64 -17.87 12.49
C LEU A 121 -12.97 -18.06 13.23
N SER A 122 -13.18 -17.42 14.39
CA SER A 122 -14.46 -17.43 15.11
C SER A 122 -15.60 -16.77 14.34
N LYS A 123 -15.27 -15.92 13.35
CA LYS A 123 -16.24 -15.28 12.43
C LYS A 123 -16.45 -16.06 11.14
N GLY A 124 -15.88 -17.26 11.02
CA GLY A 124 -16.08 -18.16 9.89
C GLY A 124 -15.12 -17.91 8.72
N CYS A 125 -13.99 -17.23 8.96
CA CYS A 125 -12.90 -17.16 7.99
C CYS A 125 -12.21 -18.52 7.85
N TYR A 126 -11.56 -18.74 6.71
CA TYR A 126 -10.84 -19.98 6.43
C TYR A 126 -9.47 -19.97 7.10
N MET A 127 -9.07 -21.13 7.65
CA MET A 127 -7.71 -21.30 8.18
C MET A 127 -6.70 -21.20 7.02
N PRO A 128 -5.71 -20.32 7.07
CA PRO A 128 -4.66 -20.30 6.06
C PRO A 128 -3.77 -21.53 6.19
N SER A 129 -3.26 -22.02 5.05
CA SER A 129 -2.33 -23.16 5.03
C SER A 129 -0.95 -22.82 5.61
N VAL A 130 -0.58 -21.55 5.56
CA VAL A 130 0.69 -21.01 6.06
C VAL A 130 0.40 -19.69 6.77
N ASP A 131 1.13 -19.42 7.86
CA ASP A 131 1.16 -18.10 8.47
C ASP A 131 2.08 -17.18 7.65
N LEU A 132 1.48 -16.48 6.69
CA LEU A 132 2.21 -15.58 5.78
C LEU A 132 2.73 -14.35 6.53
N VAL A 133 2.04 -13.89 7.57
CA VAL A 133 2.49 -12.73 8.36
C VAL A 133 3.77 -13.05 9.10
N ASP A 134 3.85 -14.21 9.77
CA ASP A 134 5.08 -14.69 10.40
C ASP A 134 6.21 -14.81 9.38
N MET A 135 5.92 -15.45 8.26
CA MET A 135 6.91 -15.67 7.19
C MET A 135 7.46 -14.34 6.65
N PHE A 136 6.59 -13.39 6.32
CA PHE A 136 7.02 -12.08 5.78
C PHE A 136 7.82 -11.27 6.81
N LEU A 137 7.45 -11.33 8.08
CA LEU A 137 8.20 -10.66 9.14
C LEU A 137 9.61 -11.26 9.29
N ARG A 138 9.74 -12.61 9.27
CA ARG A 138 11.05 -13.29 9.31
C ARG A 138 11.90 -12.98 8.07
N LEU A 139 11.30 -12.97 6.89
CA LEU A 139 12.01 -12.62 5.65
C LEU A 139 12.44 -11.16 5.65
N ALA A 140 11.59 -10.25 6.12
CA ALA A 140 11.95 -8.84 6.27
C ALA A 140 13.12 -8.67 7.25
N GLU A 141 13.14 -9.36 8.39
CA GLU A 141 14.30 -9.36 9.30
C GLU A 141 15.56 -9.89 8.63
N LYS A 142 15.45 -11.02 7.94
CA LYS A 142 16.57 -11.66 7.23
C LYS A 142 17.27 -10.71 6.24
N TYR A 143 16.48 -9.90 5.53
CA TYR A 143 17.00 -8.98 4.51
C TYR A 143 17.14 -7.53 5.00
N GLY A 144 16.96 -7.25 6.29
CA GLY A 144 17.04 -5.90 6.85
C GLY A 144 16.03 -4.94 6.24
N MET A 145 14.81 -5.41 6.04
CA MET A 145 13.67 -4.66 5.52
C MET A 145 12.66 -4.38 6.64
N LYS A 146 11.74 -3.46 6.39
CA LYS A 146 10.58 -3.21 7.25
C LYS A 146 9.33 -3.80 6.62
N PHE A 147 8.51 -4.41 7.45
CA PHE A 147 7.20 -4.92 7.09
C PHE A 147 6.10 -4.07 7.72
N TRP A 148 5.13 -3.65 6.92
CA TRP A 148 3.95 -2.92 7.38
C TRP A 148 2.72 -3.81 7.24
N PHE A 149 2.01 -3.94 8.33
CA PHE A 149 0.85 -4.81 8.39
C PHE A 149 -0.39 -4.10 7.85
N GLY A 150 -0.99 -4.63 6.79
CA GLY A 150 -2.28 -4.18 6.26
C GLY A 150 -3.44 -4.77 7.04
N LEU A 151 -4.38 -3.91 7.43
CA LEU A 151 -5.54 -4.30 8.21
C LEU A 151 -6.48 -5.24 7.43
N TYR A 152 -7.41 -5.86 8.13
CA TYR A 152 -8.40 -6.73 7.54
C TYR A 152 -9.47 -5.93 6.77
N ASP A 153 -9.85 -6.43 5.61
CA ASP A 153 -10.93 -5.91 4.77
C ASP A 153 -12.12 -6.90 4.82
N SER A 154 -13.19 -6.51 5.48
CA SER A 154 -14.38 -7.36 5.61
C SER A 154 -15.16 -7.54 4.30
N GLY A 155 -14.88 -6.71 3.32
CA GLY A 155 -15.63 -6.58 2.06
C GLY A 155 -16.90 -5.73 2.18
N LYS A 156 -17.31 -5.34 3.40
CA LYS A 156 -18.53 -4.54 3.61
C LYS A 156 -18.39 -3.13 3.05
N PHE A 157 -17.22 -2.53 3.19
CA PHE A 157 -16.92 -1.25 2.57
C PHE A 157 -17.24 -1.25 1.05
N TRP A 158 -16.85 -2.29 0.34
CA TRP A 158 -17.08 -2.39 -1.11
C TRP A 158 -18.57 -2.51 -1.47
N GLU A 159 -19.35 -3.14 -0.59
CA GLU A 159 -20.81 -3.30 -0.76
C GLU A 159 -21.57 -2.02 -0.39
N THR A 160 -21.19 -1.37 0.70
CA THR A 160 -21.95 -0.28 1.34
C THR A 160 -21.40 1.11 1.08
N ARG A 161 -20.13 1.22 0.68
CA ARG A 161 -19.35 2.47 0.61
C ARG A 161 -19.25 3.20 1.95
N ASP A 162 -19.29 2.43 3.06
CA ASP A 162 -19.21 2.93 4.42
C ASP A 162 -18.01 2.29 5.13
N MET A 163 -16.99 3.07 5.43
CA MET A 163 -15.76 2.62 6.10
C MET A 163 -15.95 2.26 7.57
N THR A 164 -17.04 2.70 8.21
CA THR A 164 -17.25 2.42 9.63
C THR A 164 -17.44 0.94 9.91
N TYR A 165 -17.87 0.15 8.94
CA TYR A 165 -17.97 -1.30 9.08
C TYR A 165 -16.61 -1.98 9.32
N GLU A 166 -15.54 -1.38 8.87
CA GLU A 166 -14.19 -1.96 9.05
C GLU A 166 -13.67 -1.81 10.48
N ILE A 167 -14.20 -0.87 11.25
CA ILE A 167 -13.83 -0.64 12.67
C ILE A 167 -14.15 -1.86 13.53
N GLU A 168 -15.32 -2.48 13.30
CA GLU A 168 -15.82 -3.58 14.15
C GLU A 168 -14.83 -4.74 14.23
N HIS A 169 -14.29 -5.15 13.08
CA HIS A 169 -13.37 -6.28 13.02
C HIS A 169 -11.96 -5.88 13.39
N ASN A 170 -11.51 -4.73 12.87
CA ASN A 170 -10.11 -4.33 13.02
C ASN A 170 -9.71 -4.00 14.46
N LYS A 171 -10.63 -3.60 15.34
CA LYS A 171 -10.32 -3.43 16.76
C LYS A 171 -9.78 -4.71 17.42
N TYR A 172 -10.26 -5.88 17.00
CA TYR A 172 -9.76 -7.16 17.51
C TYR A 172 -8.52 -7.64 16.76
N VAL A 173 -8.48 -7.39 15.44
CA VAL A 173 -7.33 -7.75 14.59
C VAL A 173 -6.08 -7.00 15.04
N ILE A 174 -6.16 -5.69 15.29
CA ILE A 174 -5.02 -4.87 15.72
C ILE A 174 -4.42 -5.40 17.03
N ASP A 175 -5.25 -5.66 18.04
CA ASP A 175 -4.80 -6.17 19.33
C ASP A 175 -4.17 -7.56 19.20
N GLU A 176 -4.81 -8.45 18.44
CA GLU A 176 -4.32 -9.82 18.23
C GLU A 176 -2.98 -9.83 17.48
N VAL A 177 -2.88 -9.04 16.44
CA VAL A 177 -1.67 -8.95 15.62
C VAL A 177 -0.51 -8.38 16.42
N TRP A 178 -0.71 -7.31 17.15
CA TRP A 178 0.34 -6.75 17.97
C TRP A 178 0.81 -7.72 19.04
N LYS A 179 -0.11 -8.39 19.70
CA LYS A 179 0.21 -9.43 20.70
C LYS A 179 1.05 -10.58 20.11
N ASN A 180 0.75 -11.02 18.90
CA ASN A 180 1.39 -12.18 18.28
C ASN A 180 2.70 -11.82 17.57
N TYR A 181 2.75 -10.67 16.90
CA TYR A 181 3.83 -10.31 15.97
C TYR A 181 4.58 -9.02 16.33
N GLY A 182 4.13 -8.24 17.30
CA GLY A 182 4.81 -7.00 17.73
C GLY A 182 6.24 -7.16 18.23
N LYS A 183 6.66 -8.39 18.54
CA LYS A 183 8.03 -8.75 18.91
C LYS A 183 9.05 -8.68 17.78
N TYR A 184 8.60 -8.74 16.51
CA TYR A 184 9.49 -8.71 15.35
C TYR A 184 10.06 -7.32 15.13
N LYS A 185 11.40 -7.21 15.02
CA LYS A 185 12.09 -5.93 14.75
C LYS A 185 11.78 -5.38 13.35
N SER A 186 11.36 -6.26 12.44
CA SER A 186 10.91 -5.91 11.10
C SER A 186 9.52 -5.28 11.08
N PHE A 187 8.70 -5.43 12.14
CA PHE A 187 7.38 -4.78 12.20
C PHE A 187 7.58 -3.26 12.21
N GLY A 188 7.35 -2.62 11.07
CA GLY A 188 7.72 -1.22 10.82
C GLY A 188 6.58 -0.23 10.92
N GLY A 189 5.34 -0.70 10.84
CA GLY A 189 4.16 0.16 10.84
C GLY A 189 2.90 -0.56 10.42
N TRP A 190 1.82 0.23 10.29
CA TRP A 190 0.49 -0.23 9.98
C TRP A 190 -0.02 0.39 8.68
N TYR A 191 -0.56 -0.40 7.81
CA TYR A 191 -1.32 0.07 6.66
C TYR A 191 -2.81 -0.07 6.94
N ILE A 192 -3.52 1.04 7.03
CA ILE A 192 -4.97 1.04 7.20
C ILE A 192 -5.58 0.77 5.83
N SER A 193 -5.91 -0.49 5.61
CA SER A 193 -6.47 -0.97 4.35
C SER A 193 -7.82 -0.30 4.08
N GLY A 194 -7.96 0.25 2.91
CA GLY A 194 -9.17 0.94 2.48
C GLY A 194 -8.86 1.84 1.31
N GLU A 195 -9.16 1.36 0.12
CA GLU A 195 -9.00 2.15 -1.11
C GLU A 195 -10.19 3.10 -1.24
N ILE A 196 -10.19 4.14 -0.43
CA ILE A 196 -11.26 5.14 -0.42
C ILE A 196 -11.07 6.16 -1.54
N SER A 197 -12.17 6.75 -1.96
CA SER A 197 -12.20 8.04 -2.64
C SER A 197 -12.58 9.15 -1.66
N ARG A 198 -12.51 10.39 -2.13
CA ARG A 198 -12.83 11.62 -1.37
C ARG A 198 -14.21 11.64 -0.68
N GLN A 199 -15.20 10.92 -1.20
CA GLN A 199 -16.58 10.94 -0.69
C GLN A 199 -16.97 9.66 0.07
N THR A 200 -16.00 8.91 0.54
CA THR A 200 -16.27 7.68 1.28
C THR A 200 -16.90 8.00 2.64
N LYS A 201 -18.10 7.50 2.86
CA LYS A 201 -18.81 7.67 4.13
C LYS A 201 -18.01 7.06 5.29
N GLY A 202 -17.90 7.80 6.39
CA GLY A 202 -17.24 7.35 7.61
C GLY A 202 -15.72 7.18 7.50
N ALA A 203 -15.07 7.70 6.46
CA ALA A 203 -13.64 7.55 6.25
C ALA A 203 -12.82 8.18 7.39
N ILE A 204 -13.15 9.40 7.79
CA ILE A 204 -12.45 10.10 8.89
C ILE A 204 -12.60 9.30 10.19
N ASP A 205 -13.83 8.89 10.54
CA ASP A 205 -14.08 8.12 11.76
C ASP A 205 -13.34 6.78 11.77
N ALA A 206 -13.34 6.08 10.63
CA ALA A 206 -12.66 4.80 10.50
C ALA A 206 -11.14 4.96 10.60
N PHE A 207 -10.55 5.91 9.90
CA PHE A 207 -9.11 6.16 9.98
C PHE A 207 -8.69 6.62 11.37
N ARG A 208 -9.48 7.47 12.03
CA ARG A 208 -9.21 7.88 13.42
C ARG A 208 -9.27 6.70 14.38
N ALA A 209 -10.33 5.91 14.33
CA ALA A 209 -10.49 4.77 15.24
C ALA A 209 -9.36 3.75 15.07
N MET A 210 -9.12 3.31 13.83
CA MET A 210 -8.10 2.30 13.55
C MET A 210 -6.69 2.85 13.70
N GLY A 211 -6.40 4.05 13.21
CA GLY A 211 -5.09 4.67 13.31
C GLY A 211 -4.68 4.94 14.77
N LYS A 212 -5.61 5.47 15.57
CA LYS A 212 -5.37 5.66 17.00
C LYS A 212 -5.05 4.33 17.70
N GLN A 213 -5.84 3.30 17.48
CA GLN A 213 -5.61 2.00 18.11
C GLN A 213 -4.28 1.38 17.67
N CYS A 214 -3.93 1.46 16.38
CA CYS A 214 -2.63 1.00 15.89
C CYS A 214 -1.47 1.67 16.64
N LYS A 215 -1.53 2.99 16.81
CA LYS A 215 -0.52 3.75 17.57
C LYS A 215 -0.51 3.37 19.04
N ASP A 216 -1.68 3.29 19.67
CA ASP A 216 -1.81 2.99 21.10
C ASP A 216 -1.18 1.62 21.47
N VAL A 217 -1.49 0.57 20.70
CA VAL A 217 -0.98 -0.78 21.00
C VAL A 217 0.51 -0.93 20.72
N SER A 218 1.04 -0.19 19.74
CA SER A 218 2.41 -0.34 19.26
C SER A 218 3.40 0.69 19.80
N GLY A 219 2.96 1.56 20.72
CA GLY A 219 3.82 2.61 21.25
C GLY A 219 4.16 3.69 20.21
N GLY A 220 3.25 3.95 19.26
CA GLY A 220 3.38 5.02 18.29
C GLY A 220 4.03 4.63 16.95
N LEU A 221 4.03 3.35 16.58
CA LEU A 221 4.47 2.98 15.23
C LEU A 221 3.66 3.72 14.16
N PRO A 222 4.30 4.09 13.04
CA PRO A 222 3.65 4.89 12.02
C PRO A 222 2.51 4.15 11.33
N THR A 223 1.53 4.93 10.87
CA THR A 223 0.36 4.50 10.11
C THR A 223 0.35 5.11 8.72
N PHE A 224 -0.25 4.41 7.77
CA PHE A 224 -0.20 4.74 6.36
C PHE A 224 -1.53 4.43 5.68
N ILE A 225 -1.94 5.27 4.72
CA ILE A 225 -3.10 5.07 3.85
C ILE A 225 -2.72 5.21 2.38
N SER A 226 -3.47 4.56 1.49
CA SER A 226 -3.26 4.65 0.04
C SER A 226 -4.60 4.79 -0.71
N PRO A 227 -5.19 5.99 -0.68
CA PRO A 227 -6.47 6.27 -1.33
C PRO A 227 -6.32 6.55 -2.83
N TRP A 228 -7.45 6.58 -3.54
CA TRP A 228 -7.52 6.92 -4.94
C TRP A 228 -7.49 8.43 -5.17
N ILE A 229 -6.82 8.85 -6.26
CA ILE A 229 -6.96 10.22 -6.80
C ILE A 229 -8.13 10.20 -7.78
N ASP A 230 -9.06 11.14 -7.62
CA ASP A 230 -10.10 11.43 -8.59
C ASP A 230 -9.70 12.66 -9.42
N GLY A 231 -9.99 12.66 -10.72
CA GLY A 231 -9.64 13.72 -11.65
C GLY A 231 -10.79 14.13 -12.54
N LYS A 232 -10.53 15.02 -13.49
CA LYS A 232 -11.51 15.47 -14.48
C LYS A 232 -11.99 14.35 -15.42
N LYS A 233 -11.20 13.32 -15.56
CA LYS A 233 -11.47 12.15 -16.40
C LYS A 233 -11.29 10.90 -15.52
N ALA A 234 -12.22 10.68 -14.59
CA ALA A 234 -12.19 9.48 -13.79
C ALA A 234 -12.57 8.26 -14.63
N VAL A 235 -11.63 7.35 -14.86
CA VAL A 235 -11.89 6.06 -15.51
C VAL A 235 -11.84 4.97 -14.44
N GLN A 236 -12.94 4.26 -14.26
CA GLN A 236 -12.87 3.01 -13.52
C GLN A 236 -12.11 1.97 -14.34
N ALA A 237 -10.86 1.74 -14.01
CA ALA A 237 -10.00 0.78 -14.70
C ALA A 237 -10.56 -0.65 -14.72
N SER A 238 -11.36 -1.02 -13.71
CA SER A 238 -12.00 -2.34 -13.61
C SER A 238 -13.22 -2.53 -14.49
N SER A 239 -13.85 -1.46 -14.96
CA SER A 239 -15.12 -1.53 -15.72
C SER A 239 -15.06 -0.88 -17.08
N GLY A 240 -13.99 -0.15 -17.40
CA GLY A 240 -13.89 0.65 -18.64
C GLY A 240 -14.95 1.75 -18.74
N ARG A 241 -15.65 2.08 -17.65
CA ARG A 241 -16.70 3.08 -17.63
C ARG A 241 -16.13 4.42 -17.23
N LEU A 242 -16.23 5.38 -18.16
CA LEU A 242 -16.14 6.81 -17.84
C LEU A 242 -17.42 7.21 -17.11
N THR A 243 -17.33 7.45 -15.81
CA THR A 243 -18.46 8.01 -15.08
C THR A 243 -18.23 9.50 -14.91
N LYS A 244 -18.96 10.33 -15.67
CA LYS A 244 -18.98 11.79 -15.47
C LYS A 244 -19.29 12.20 -14.02
N ALA A 245 -19.99 11.34 -13.28
CA ALA A 245 -20.37 11.59 -11.90
C ALA A 245 -19.17 11.56 -10.92
N GLU A 246 -18.09 10.88 -11.25
CA GLU A 246 -16.89 10.78 -10.41
C GLU A 246 -15.81 11.78 -10.85
N SER A 247 -16.04 12.50 -11.94
CA SER A 247 -15.15 13.51 -12.48
C SER A 247 -15.23 14.79 -11.65
N ILE A 248 -14.11 15.28 -11.15
CA ILE A 248 -14.05 16.48 -10.32
C ILE A 248 -12.92 17.42 -10.75
N SER A 249 -13.05 18.71 -10.39
CA SER A 249 -11.94 19.64 -10.54
C SER A 249 -10.83 19.41 -9.50
N VAL A 250 -9.63 19.84 -9.82
CA VAL A 250 -8.48 19.79 -8.92
C VAL A 250 -8.77 20.52 -7.60
N GLU A 251 -9.44 21.69 -7.69
CA GLU A 251 -9.80 22.50 -6.53
C GLU A 251 -10.80 21.81 -5.61
N THR A 252 -11.74 21.05 -6.19
CA THR A 252 -12.69 20.24 -5.42
C THR A 252 -11.97 19.09 -4.72
N HIS A 253 -11.10 18.38 -5.45
CA HIS A 253 -10.30 17.31 -4.89
C HIS A 253 -9.42 17.79 -3.73
N GLU A 254 -8.72 18.92 -3.93
CA GLU A 254 -7.89 19.54 -2.91
C GLU A 254 -8.69 19.89 -1.65
N ARG A 255 -9.85 20.56 -1.82
CA ARG A 255 -10.69 20.96 -0.69
C ARG A 255 -11.14 19.74 0.14
N GLU A 256 -11.65 18.71 -0.52
CA GLU A 256 -12.20 17.53 0.15
C GLU A 256 -11.11 16.70 0.83
N TRP A 257 -9.95 16.58 0.21
CA TRP A 257 -8.82 15.91 0.87
C TRP A 257 -8.22 16.73 2.01
N ASN A 258 -8.27 18.07 1.95
CA ASN A 258 -7.89 18.90 3.09
C ASN A 258 -8.78 18.62 4.30
N GLU A 259 -10.10 18.48 4.10
CA GLU A 259 -11.02 18.12 5.19
C GLU A 259 -10.68 16.75 5.80
N ILE A 260 -10.40 15.75 4.95
CA ILE A 260 -9.99 14.42 5.42
C ILE A 260 -8.69 14.51 6.21
N PHE A 261 -7.66 15.16 5.67
CA PHE A 261 -6.37 15.29 6.34
C PHE A 261 -6.45 16.06 7.64
N ASP A 262 -7.27 17.10 7.72
CA ASP A 262 -7.53 17.82 8.98
C ASP A 262 -8.14 16.90 10.03
N GLY A 263 -8.97 15.95 9.60
CA GLY A 263 -9.60 14.99 10.49
C GLY A 263 -8.69 13.85 10.96
N ILE A 264 -7.56 13.55 10.28
CA ILE A 264 -6.76 12.33 10.53
C ILE A 264 -5.27 12.57 10.77
N HIS A 265 -4.76 13.81 10.65
CA HIS A 265 -3.31 14.11 10.65
C HIS A 265 -2.56 13.71 11.93
N ASP A 266 -3.26 13.50 13.03
CA ASP A 266 -2.71 13.06 14.31
C ASP A 266 -2.63 11.54 14.44
N VAL A 267 -3.33 10.81 13.56
CA VAL A 267 -3.41 9.34 13.59
C VAL A 267 -2.94 8.67 12.31
N VAL A 268 -2.67 9.44 11.25
CA VAL A 268 -2.12 8.95 9.97
C VAL A 268 -0.84 9.72 9.64
N ASP A 269 0.27 9.01 9.49
CA ASP A 269 1.61 9.61 9.30
C ASP A 269 2.00 9.73 7.84
N ALA A 270 1.44 8.90 6.97
CA ALA A 270 1.77 8.90 5.55
C ALA A 270 0.56 8.59 4.67
N CYS A 271 0.55 9.19 3.48
CA CYS A 271 -0.44 8.95 2.44
C CYS A 271 0.26 8.78 1.10
N ALA A 272 -0.06 7.70 0.39
CA ALA A 272 0.37 7.47 -0.99
C ALA A 272 -0.86 7.33 -1.87
N PHE A 273 -1.16 8.37 -2.63
CA PHE A 273 -2.27 8.33 -3.57
C PHE A 273 -2.03 7.33 -4.70
N GLN A 274 -3.10 6.63 -5.08
CA GLN A 274 -3.14 5.77 -6.25
C GLN A 274 -3.68 6.54 -7.44
N ASP A 275 -3.01 6.48 -8.58
CA ASP A 275 -3.36 7.19 -9.81
C ASP A 275 -4.13 6.32 -10.83
N GLY A 276 -4.46 5.09 -10.47
CA GLY A 276 -5.10 4.12 -11.38
C GLY A 276 -6.50 4.48 -11.88
N HIS A 277 -7.11 5.54 -11.34
CA HIS A 277 -8.41 6.08 -11.76
C HIS A 277 -8.32 7.39 -12.54
N ILE A 278 -7.11 7.87 -12.77
CA ILE A 278 -6.91 9.09 -13.59
C ILE A 278 -6.62 8.65 -15.02
N ASP A 279 -7.41 9.15 -15.96
CA ASP A 279 -7.13 9.05 -17.39
C ASP A 279 -6.19 10.19 -17.79
N TYR A 280 -5.13 9.85 -18.50
CA TYR A 280 -4.11 10.78 -19.00
C TYR A 280 -4.51 11.40 -20.33
#